data_d9a6a2224cde9153f7bbf528851b4db6
#
_entry.id   d9a6a2224cde9153f7bbf528851b4db6
#
_cell.length_a   1.000
_cell.length_b   1.000
_cell.length_c   1.000
_cell.angle_alpha   90.00
_cell.angle_beta   90.00
_cell.angle_gamma   90.00
#
_symmetry.space_group_name_H-M   'P 1'
#
loop_
_entity.id
_entity.type
_entity.pdbx_description
1 polymer ?
#
loop_
_entity_poly.entity_id
_entity_poly.type
_entity_poly.pdbx_seq_one_letter_code
_entity_poly.pdbx_strand_id
1 'polypeptide(L)'
;MVQKKAHTWTSQDLEKRYPAIESHGIIGDMQTVALVGLDGRIAFLCLPEFDSPTVFASLLDAERGGMFEIVPQLEHVRHKQMYLPDTNVLLTRFLDANGVAELSDFMPVEEAGLAHNLVRRAKTVRGEVRFQMRCDPRFDSRWGRTSSGSA
;
A
#
# COMPACT_ATOMS: atom_id res chain seq x y z
N MET A 1 33.78 17.08 1.18
CA MET A 1 32.59 17.70 1.79
C MET A 1 31.49 17.73 0.73
N VAL A 2 30.58 16.73 0.73
CA VAL A 2 29.52 16.62 -0.29
C VAL A 2 28.31 17.38 0.23
N GLN A 3 28.04 18.54 -0.35
CA GLN A 3 26.82 19.29 -0.07
C GLN A 3 25.62 18.48 -0.59
N LYS A 4 24.80 17.93 0.31
CA LYS A 4 23.46 17.45 0.00
C LYS A 4 22.62 18.66 -0.44
N LYS A 5 22.37 18.79 -1.76
CA LYS A 5 21.37 19.75 -2.24
C LYS A 5 20.04 19.41 -1.58
N ALA A 6 19.49 20.36 -0.83
CA ALA A 6 18.12 20.26 -0.34
C ALA A 6 17.19 20.17 -1.56
N HIS A 7 16.51 19.05 -1.72
CA HIS A 7 15.53 18.87 -2.79
C HIS A 7 14.26 19.60 -2.37
N THR A 8 13.93 20.66 -3.09
CA THR A 8 12.68 21.40 -2.84
C THR A 8 11.57 20.67 -3.59
N TRP A 9 10.71 19.98 -2.83
CA TRP A 9 9.56 19.25 -3.37
C TRP A 9 8.46 20.23 -3.82
N THR A 10 7.90 20.03 -5.00
CA THR A 10 6.69 20.72 -5.43
C THR A 10 5.45 20.11 -4.77
N SER A 11 4.34 20.85 -4.72
CA SER A 11 3.07 20.31 -4.18
C SER A 11 2.63 19.06 -4.95
N GLN A 12 2.84 19.01 -6.27
CA GLN A 12 2.53 17.83 -7.08
C GLN A 12 3.42 16.62 -6.78
N ASP A 13 4.69 16.85 -6.44
CA ASP A 13 5.59 15.77 -6.03
C ASP A 13 5.18 15.20 -4.67
N LEU A 14 4.71 16.05 -3.76
CA LEU A 14 4.22 15.64 -2.46
C LEU A 14 2.90 14.84 -2.58
N GLU A 15 1.97 15.27 -3.40
CA GLU A 15 0.70 14.56 -3.64
C GLU A 15 0.92 13.17 -4.26
N LYS A 16 1.86 13.03 -5.18
CA LYS A 16 2.22 11.72 -5.74
C LYS A 16 2.89 10.81 -4.70
N ARG A 17 3.65 11.39 -3.79
CA ARG A 17 4.41 10.67 -2.80
C ARG A 17 3.57 10.30 -1.58
N TYR A 18 2.68 11.20 -1.18
CA TYR A 18 1.76 11.07 -0.05
C TYR A 18 0.32 11.33 -0.54
N PRO A 19 -0.34 10.33 -1.13
CA PRO A 19 -1.73 10.46 -1.53
C PRO A 19 -2.61 10.83 -0.34
N ALA A 20 -3.66 11.61 -0.60
CA ALA A 20 -4.61 11.99 0.43
C ALA A 20 -5.26 10.76 1.09
N ILE A 21 -5.60 10.84 2.36
CA ILE A 21 -6.11 9.70 3.12
C ILE A 21 -7.43 9.16 2.55
N GLU A 22 -8.26 10.03 2.00
CA GLU A 22 -9.50 9.65 1.30
C GLU A 22 -9.27 8.84 0.01
N SER A 23 -8.03 8.80 -0.48
CA SER A 23 -7.63 7.96 -1.62
C SER A 23 -7.24 6.55 -1.20
N HIS A 24 -7.55 6.14 0.02
CA HIS A 24 -7.24 4.82 0.54
C HIS A 24 -8.51 4.08 0.97
N GLY A 25 -8.59 2.82 0.59
CA GLY A 25 -9.51 1.86 1.18
C GLY A 25 -8.84 1.11 2.34
N ILE A 26 -9.66 0.49 3.19
CA ILE A 26 -9.22 -0.26 4.37
C ILE A 26 -9.62 -1.71 4.19
N ILE A 27 -8.70 -2.63 4.43
CA ILE A 27 -8.98 -4.06 4.57
C ILE A 27 -8.43 -4.54 5.90
N GLY A 28 -9.03 -5.56 6.49
CA GLY A 28 -8.58 -6.07 7.78
C GLY A 28 -9.21 -7.40 8.14
N ASP A 29 -8.66 -8.06 9.16
CA ASP A 29 -9.08 -9.35 9.69
C ASP A 29 -9.61 -9.27 11.14
N MET A 30 -9.95 -8.06 11.59
CA MET A 30 -10.39 -7.69 12.94
C MET A 30 -9.26 -7.65 14.00
N GLN A 31 -8.04 -8.01 13.67
CA GLN A 31 -6.87 -7.92 14.55
C GLN A 31 -5.89 -6.84 14.03
N THR A 32 -5.83 -6.67 12.73
CA THR A 32 -5.04 -5.61 12.09
C THR A 32 -5.74 -5.07 10.85
N VAL A 33 -5.18 -3.99 10.29
CA VAL A 33 -5.68 -3.37 9.05
C VAL A 33 -4.54 -3.04 8.11
N ALA A 34 -4.86 -3.06 6.80
CA ALA A 34 -4.02 -2.48 5.76
C ALA A 34 -4.74 -1.32 5.07
N LEU A 35 -3.99 -0.27 4.74
CA LEU A 35 -4.45 0.84 3.92
C LEU A 35 -4.00 0.61 2.47
N VAL A 36 -4.98 0.55 1.57
CA VAL A 36 -4.79 0.27 0.15
C VAL A 36 -5.10 1.52 -0.66
N GLY A 37 -4.10 2.10 -1.31
CA GLY A 37 -4.26 3.27 -2.16
C GLY A 37 -4.98 2.95 -3.48
N LEU A 38 -5.57 3.99 -4.10
CA LEU A 38 -6.18 3.91 -5.43
C LEU A 38 -5.18 3.44 -6.51
N ASP A 39 -3.89 3.62 -6.28
CA ASP A 39 -2.81 3.19 -7.16
C ASP A 39 -2.45 1.70 -7.01
N GLY A 40 -3.14 0.96 -6.13
CA GLY A 40 -2.88 -0.44 -5.86
C GLY A 40 -1.73 -0.70 -4.89
N ARG A 41 -1.26 0.32 -4.16
CA ARG A 41 -0.22 0.21 -3.15
C ARG A 41 -0.81 -0.06 -1.77
N ILE A 42 -0.24 -0.99 -1.02
CA ILE A 42 -0.44 -1.06 0.42
C ILE A 42 0.55 -0.10 1.06
N ALA A 43 0.00 0.99 1.58
CA ALA A 43 0.76 2.10 2.11
C ALA A 43 1.02 1.97 3.62
N PHE A 44 0.22 1.17 4.32
CA PHE A 44 0.35 0.92 5.75
C PHE A 44 -0.16 -0.46 6.12
N LEU A 45 0.57 -1.17 6.98
CA LEU A 45 0.19 -2.45 7.58
C LEU A 45 1.06 -2.73 8.79
N CYS A 46 0.45 -3.06 9.93
CA CYS A 46 1.10 -3.66 11.11
C CYS A 46 0.76 -5.15 11.18
N LEU A 47 1.65 -5.99 11.65
CA LEU A 47 1.41 -7.41 11.91
C LEU A 47 2.16 -7.82 13.18
N PRO A 48 1.58 -8.72 14.00
CA PRO A 48 0.25 -9.35 13.84
C PRO A 48 -0.93 -8.47 14.26
N GLU A 49 -0.75 -7.44 15.07
CA GLU A 49 -1.82 -6.63 15.66
C GLU A 49 -1.66 -5.15 15.27
N PHE A 50 -2.66 -4.31 15.58
CA PHE A 50 -2.66 -2.86 15.27
C PHE A 50 -1.50 -2.09 15.88
N ASP A 51 -1.03 -2.49 17.07
CA ASP A 51 0.07 -1.86 17.80
C ASP A 51 1.43 -2.54 17.58
N SER A 52 1.45 -3.57 16.74
CA SER A 52 2.67 -4.26 16.35
C SER A 52 3.55 -3.39 15.44
N PRO A 53 4.85 -3.73 15.31
CA PRO A 53 5.72 -3.06 14.36
C PRO A 53 5.16 -3.06 12.95
N THR A 54 5.36 -1.96 12.22
CA THR A 54 4.90 -1.83 10.84
C THR A 54 5.69 -2.76 9.91
N VAL A 55 4.97 -3.39 9.00
CA VAL A 55 5.53 -4.13 7.85
C VAL A 55 5.65 -3.21 6.65
N PHE A 56 4.62 -2.38 6.44
CA PHE A 56 4.60 -1.32 5.43
C PHE A 56 4.17 -0.01 6.10
N ALA A 57 4.88 1.06 5.81
CA ALA A 57 4.64 2.39 6.37
C ALA A 57 4.99 3.51 5.39
N SER A 58 4.87 3.28 4.07
CA SER A 58 5.15 4.31 3.06
C SER A 58 4.24 5.53 3.19
N LEU A 59 3.09 5.39 3.85
CA LEU A 59 2.21 6.50 4.23
C LEU A 59 2.92 7.49 5.17
N LEU A 60 3.80 7.00 6.06
CA LEU A 60 4.53 7.80 7.03
C LEU A 60 5.88 8.26 6.50
N ASP A 61 6.58 7.40 5.78
CA ASP A 61 7.85 7.69 5.13
C ASP A 61 7.94 6.94 3.78
N ALA A 62 7.71 7.68 2.71
CA ALA A 62 7.68 7.12 1.36
C ALA A 62 9.02 6.54 0.89
N GLU A 63 10.15 6.90 1.52
CA GLU A 63 11.49 6.38 1.17
C GLU A 63 11.88 5.15 1.98
N ARG A 64 11.51 5.12 3.26
CA ARG A 64 11.99 4.12 4.22
C ARG A 64 10.92 3.17 4.71
N GLY A 65 9.65 3.57 4.60
CA GLY A 65 8.53 2.87 5.21
C GLY A 65 8.21 1.51 4.59
N GLY A 66 8.76 1.21 3.41
CA GLY A 66 8.40 0.01 2.67
C GLY A 66 7.00 0.04 2.10
N MET A 67 6.73 -0.81 1.12
CA MET A 67 5.42 -0.89 0.45
C MET A 67 5.21 -2.24 -0.21
N PHE A 68 3.95 -2.55 -0.50
CA PHE A 68 3.59 -3.64 -1.40
C PHE A 68 2.68 -3.12 -2.49
N GLU A 69 3.13 -3.09 -3.72
CA GLU A 69 2.37 -2.61 -4.86
C GLU A 69 2.20 -3.68 -5.93
N ILE A 70 1.02 -3.70 -6.56
CA ILE A 70 0.75 -4.43 -7.80
C ILE A 70 0.11 -3.42 -8.74
N VAL A 71 0.82 -3.04 -9.79
CA VAL A 71 0.43 -1.95 -10.70
C VAL A 71 0.32 -2.50 -12.12
N PRO A 72 -0.82 -2.29 -12.81
CA PRO A 72 -0.93 -2.59 -14.23
C PRO A 72 -0.12 -1.57 -15.03
N GLN A 73 0.61 -2.04 -16.03
CA GLN A 73 1.34 -1.18 -16.97
C GLN A 73 0.37 -0.66 -18.05
N LEU A 74 -0.32 0.43 -17.73
CA LEU A 74 -1.26 1.14 -18.60
C LEU A 74 -0.89 2.62 -18.60
N GLU A 75 -1.13 3.34 -19.71
CA GLU A 75 -0.61 4.71 -19.89
C GLU A 75 -1.51 5.78 -19.28
N HIS A 76 -2.83 5.69 -19.51
CA HIS A 76 -3.80 6.71 -19.09
C HIS A 76 -4.87 6.14 -18.15
N VAL A 77 -4.42 5.74 -16.97
CA VAL A 77 -5.26 5.01 -16.02
C VAL A 77 -6.18 5.95 -15.25
N ARG A 78 -7.49 5.62 -15.28
CA ARG A 78 -8.45 6.10 -14.30
C ARG A 78 -8.71 5.02 -13.28
N HIS A 79 -8.66 5.40 -12.02
CA HIS A 79 -8.86 4.48 -10.89
C HIS A 79 -10.27 4.56 -10.36
N LYS A 80 -10.84 3.42 -9.97
CA LYS A 80 -12.05 3.33 -9.16
C LYS A 80 -11.82 2.31 -8.07
N GLN A 81 -12.27 2.61 -6.86
CA GLN A 81 -12.17 1.71 -5.73
C GLN A 81 -13.54 1.57 -5.07
N MET A 82 -13.92 0.35 -4.72
CA MET A 82 -15.19 0.03 -4.07
C MET A 82 -15.08 -1.29 -3.33
N TYR A 83 -15.90 -1.47 -2.32
CA TYR A 83 -16.07 -2.79 -1.72
C TYR A 83 -17.07 -3.61 -2.53
N LEU A 84 -16.82 -4.91 -2.64
CA LEU A 84 -17.83 -5.82 -3.15
C LEU A 84 -19.01 -5.88 -2.16
N PRO A 85 -20.26 -5.90 -2.64
CA PRO A 85 -21.43 -5.92 -1.76
C PRO A 85 -21.34 -7.05 -0.70
N ASP A 86 -21.68 -6.71 0.52
CA ASP A 86 -21.74 -7.63 1.68
C ASP A 86 -20.43 -8.35 2.00
N THR A 87 -19.28 -7.74 1.64
CA THR A 87 -17.94 -8.30 1.91
C THR A 87 -16.95 -7.23 2.38
N ASN A 88 -15.81 -7.69 2.94
CA ASN A 88 -14.64 -6.87 3.21
C ASN A 88 -13.62 -6.88 2.05
N VAL A 89 -14.02 -7.34 0.88
CA VAL A 89 -13.16 -7.38 -0.31
C VAL A 89 -13.16 -6.02 -0.98
N LEU A 90 -12.00 -5.39 -1.02
CA LEU A 90 -11.77 -4.12 -1.69
C LEU A 90 -11.37 -4.38 -3.14
N LEU A 91 -12.16 -3.86 -4.09
CA LEU A 91 -11.89 -3.94 -5.51
C LEU A 91 -11.33 -2.60 -6.00
N THR A 92 -10.11 -2.62 -6.52
CA THR A 92 -9.52 -1.48 -7.22
C THR A 92 -9.49 -1.77 -8.72
N ARG A 93 -10.16 -0.94 -9.51
CA ARG A 93 -10.24 -1.08 -10.96
C ARG A 93 -9.41 -0.01 -11.65
N PHE A 94 -8.61 -0.44 -12.60
CA PHE A 94 -7.76 0.37 -13.46
C PHE A 94 -8.33 0.37 -14.86
N LEU A 95 -8.72 1.55 -15.34
CA LEU A 95 -9.44 1.74 -16.60
C LEU A 95 -8.58 2.52 -17.57
N ASP A 96 -8.27 1.92 -18.71
CA ASP A 96 -7.57 2.55 -19.83
C ASP A 96 -8.29 2.19 -21.14
N ALA A 97 -8.02 2.95 -22.21
CA ALA A 97 -8.59 2.68 -23.53
C ALA A 97 -8.19 1.30 -24.06
N ASN A 98 -6.96 0.86 -23.78
CA ASN A 98 -6.35 -0.37 -24.26
C ASN A 98 -6.60 -1.59 -23.36
N GLY A 99 -6.96 -1.37 -22.10
CA GLY A 99 -7.13 -2.46 -21.17
C GLY A 99 -7.89 -2.09 -19.90
N VAL A 100 -8.40 -3.11 -19.24
CA VAL A 100 -9.03 -2.99 -17.91
C VAL A 100 -8.45 -4.06 -17.00
N ALA A 101 -7.93 -3.62 -15.85
CA ALA A 101 -7.39 -4.49 -14.83
C ALA A 101 -8.12 -4.29 -13.50
N GLU A 102 -8.10 -5.31 -12.67
CA GLU A 102 -8.67 -5.29 -11.32
C GLU A 102 -7.69 -5.89 -10.31
N LEU A 103 -7.62 -5.27 -9.14
CA LEU A 103 -7.08 -5.87 -7.92
C LEU A 103 -8.22 -6.12 -6.96
N SER A 104 -8.26 -7.32 -6.38
CA SER A 104 -9.14 -7.64 -5.26
C SER A 104 -8.25 -7.88 -4.05
N ASP A 105 -8.40 -7.03 -3.04
CA ASP A 105 -7.58 -7.05 -1.83
C ASP A 105 -8.48 -7.36 -0.63
N PHE A 106 -8.07 -8.29 0.20
CA PHE A 106 -8.78 -8.63 1.43
C PHE A 106 -7.90 -9.35 2.44
N MET A 107 -8.32 -9.34 3.69
CA MET A 107 -7.75 -10.15 4.76
C MET A 107 -8.87 -11.08 5.26
N PRO A 108 -8.71 -12.41 5.13
CA PRO A 108 -9.67 -13.36 5.66
C PRO A 108 -9.78 -13.21 7.18
N VAL A 109 -11.02 -13.23 7.69
CA VAL A 109 -11.25 -13.33 9.14
C VAL A 109 -11.13 -14.80 9.53
N GLU A 110 -10.05 -15.13 10.21
CA GLU A 110 -9.78 -16.48 10.71
C GLU A 110 -9.86 -16.51 12.25
N GLU A 111 -9.85 -17.69 12.84
CA GLU A 111 -9.81 -17.81 14.30
C GLU A 111 -8.53 -17.16 14.84
N ALA A 112 -8.68 -16.42 15.93
CA ALA A 112 -7.60 -15.64 16.52
C ALA A 112 -6.34 -16.48 16.80
N GLY A 113 -5.19 -15.97 16.35
CA GLY A 113 -3.87 -16.48 16.72
C GLY A 113 -3.25 -17.52 15.79
N LEU A 114 -3.87 -17.85 14.65
CA LEU A 114 -3.31 -18.88 13.76
C LEU A 114 -2.50 -18.31 12.60
N ALA A 115 -2.99 -17.30 11.90
CA ALA A 115 -2.26 -16.64 10.81
C ALA A 115 -2.95 -15.33 10.41
N HIS A 116 -2.16 -14.37 9.88
CA HIS A 116 -2.66 -13.19 9.23
C HIS A 116 -2.38 -13.30 7.74
N ASN A 117 -3.43 -13.42 6.94
CA ASN A 117 -3.32 -13.58 5.50
C ASN A 117 -3.74 -12.28 4.79
N LEU A 118 -2.81 -11.69 4.05
CA LEU A 118 -3.09 -10.62 3.13
C LEU A 118 -3.20 -11.20 1.73
N VAL A 119 -4.40 -11.20 1.17
CA VAL A 119 -4.67 -11.75 -0.16
C VAL A 119 -4.82 -10.61 -1.17
N ARG A 120 -4.04 -10.67 -2.23
CA ARG A 120 -4.08 -9.73 -3.35
C ARG A 120 -4.21 -10.51 -4.66
N ARG A 121 -5.32 -10.31 -5.37
CA ARG A 121 -5.61 -10.98 -6.64
C ARG A 121 -5.62 -9.97 -7.76
N ALA A 122 -4.68 -10.09 -8.71
CA ALA A 122 -4.66 -9.33 -9.95
C ALA A 122 -5.41 -10.08 -11.06
N LYS A 123 -6.23 -9.35 -11.83
CA LYS A 123 -7.02 -9.90 -12.95
C LYS A 123 -7.06 -8.92 -14.10
N THR A 124 -6.79 -9.39 -15.32
CA THR A 124 -7.12 -8.68 -16.55
C THR A 124 -8.58 -8.93 -16.88
N VAL A 125 -9.37 -7.86 -17.03
CA VAL A 125 -10.80 -7.92 -17.38
C VAL A 125 -10.98 -7.75 -18.89
N ARG A 126 -10.19 -6.85 -19.50
CA ARG A 126 -10.25 -6.59 -20.94
C ARG A 126 -8.84 -6.27 -21.46
N GLY A 127 -8.56 -6.69 -22.70
CA GLY A 127 -7.27 -6.47 -23.35
C GLY A 127 -6.16 -7.37 -22.82
N GLU A 128 -4.94 -6.98 -23.07
CA GLU A 128 -3.73 -7.59 -22.51
C GLU A 128 -3.09 -6.61 -21.56
N VAL A 129 -2.94 -6.99 -20.27
CA VAL A 129 -2.38 -6.13 -19.25
C VAL A 129 -1.23 -6.84 -18.55
N ARG A 130 -0.05 -6.21 -18.56
CA ARG A 130 1.09 -6.63 -17.76
C ARG A 130 1.01 -6.00 -16.39
N PHE A 131 1.33 -6.79 -15.37
CA PHE A 131 1.40 -6.30 -13.99
C PHE A 131 2.85 -6.25 -13.53
N GLN A 132 3.20 -5.18 -12.86
CA GLN A 132 4.43 -5.08 -12.09
C GLN A 132 4.11 -5.26 -10.62
N MET A 133 4.83 -6.15 -9.94
CA MET A 133 4.72 -6.36 -8.51
C MET A 133 6.03 -5.96 -7.83
N ARG A 134 5.92 -5.21 -6.75
CA ARG A 134 7.03 -4.89 -5.86
C ARG A 134 6.57 -5.08 -4.42
N CYS A 135 7.31 -5.90 -3.68
CA CYS A 135 7.09 -6.11 -2.25
C CYS A 135 8.40 -5.80 -1.53
N ASP A 136 8.39 -4.74 -0.74
CA ASP A 136 9.55 -4.25 0.01
C ASP A 136 9.15 -4.03 1.48
N PRO A 137 9.04 -5.11 2.28
CA PRO A 137 8.70 -5.00 3.69
C PRO A 137 9.87 -4.39 4.48
N ARG A 138 9.53 -3.60 5.49
CA ARG A 138 10.49 -2.98 6.41
C ARG A 138 10.13 -3.36 7.83
N PHE A 139 10.70 -4.46 8.27
CA PHE A 139 10.55 -4.91 9.64
C PHE A 139 11.45 -4.07 10.56
N ASP A 140 10.90 -3.59 11.67
CA ASP A 140 11.65 -2.90 12.73
C ASP A 140 12.27 -1.56 12.30
N SER A 141 11.53 -0.73 11.57
CA SER A 141 11.88 0.69 11.46
C SER A 141 11.64 1.38 12.80
N ARG A 142 12.54 1.15 13.74
CA ARG A 142 12.62 1.95 14.97
C ARG A 142 12.90 3.40 14.57
N TRP A 143 11.88 4.20 14.57
CA TRP A 143 11.98 5.65 14.44
C TRP A 143 12.91 6.15 15.55
N GLY A 144 14.18 6.42 15.16
CA GLY A 144 15.09 7.26 15.91
C GLY A 144 15.26 6.95 17.39
N ARG A 145 15.89 5.84 17.77
CA ARG A 145 16.70 5.85 18.97
C ARG A 145 18.07 6.44 18.61
N THR A 146 18.21 7.74 18.69
CA THR A 146 19.50 8.33 18.98
C THR A 146 19.89 7.88 20.38
N SER A 147 20.74 6.86 20.46
CA SER A 147 21.45 6.55 21.68
C SER A 147 22.42 7.68 21.93
N SER A 148 22.02 8.70 22.69
CA SER A 148 22.96 9.56 23.38
C SER A 148 23.57 8.72 24.50
N GLY A 149 24.63 8.01 24.18
CA GLY A 149 25.55 7.49 25.17
C GLY A 149 26.28 8.65 25.77
N SER A 150 25.99 9.03 26.99
CA SER A 150 26.88 9.79 27.85
C SER A 150 27.63 8.81 28.73
N ALA A 151 28.92 8.86 28.58
CA ALA A 151 29.89 8.27 29.49
C ALA A 151 29.80 8.90 30.87
#